data_271d7a6b70ff85e66d5e35db37c657ec
#
_entry.id   271d7a6b70ff85e66d5e35db37c657ec
#
_cell.length_a   1.000
_cell.length_b   1.000
_cell.length_c   1.000
_cell.angle_alpha   90.00
_cell.angle_beta   90.00
_cell.angle_gamma   90.00
#
_symmetry.space_group_name_H-M   'P 1'
#
loop_
_entity.id
_entity.type
_entity.pdbx_description
1 polymer ?
#
loop_
_entity_poly.entity_id
_entity_poly.type
_entity_poly.pdbx_seq_one_letter_code
_entity_poly.pdbx_strand_id
1 'polypeptide(L)'
;MDKNLWANTKFIDGRLIIDNGRRIRTLSMESWMEGVTKSYSYYKAPARERGTKMLKLDRKLWMYTPHTDRKILIAGHLLRQSMMGSDLSYEDMMEDEKISEAYTGRIDGEEEMEGMKTLVMTLQAKRKTKTYQMLKIWVDPIKKIVLKEEAYAKSGKLLKLIHFKEYRKVDNRLFPRKMIFRDMLKENTKTTYMFDEIRFDVDIPSKYFSQSILKR
;
A
#
# COMPACT_ATOMS: atom_id res chain seq x y z
N MET A 1 4.68 -13.27 -8.84
CA MET A 1 4.13 -12.31 -7.85
C MET A 1 3.86 -10.97 -8.51
N ASP A 2 4.84 -10.32 -9.13
CA ASP A 2 4.66 -9.00 -9.76
C ASP A 2 3.49 -8.95 -10.73
N LYS A 3 3.34 -9.96 -11.60
CA LYS A 3 2.21 -10.05 -12.54
C LYS A 3 0.85 -9.91 -11.84
N ASN A 4 0.72 -10.35 -10.59
CA ASN A 4 -0.53 -10.29 -9.84
C ASN A 4 -0.75 -8.95 -9.14
N LEU A 5 0.32 -8.30 -8.66
CA LEU A 5 0.21 -7.13 -7.78
C LEU A 5 0.49 -5.81 -8.50
N TRP A 6 1.31 -5.83 -9.57
CA TRP A 6 1.76 -4.63 -10.25
C TRP A 6 1.20 -4.51 -11.65
N ALA A 7 0.81 -3.31 -12.04
CA ALA A 7 0.44 -2.92 -13.40
C ALA A 7 0.90 -1.48 -13.65
N ASN A 8 1.06 -1.12 -14.93
CA ASN A 8 1.51 0.23 -15.28
C ASN A 8 0.48 1.30 -14.88
N THR A 9 -0.79 1.02 -15.08
CA THR A 9 -1.87 1.89 -14.60
C THR A 9 -2.88 1.09 -13.79
N LYS A 10 -3.41 1.73 -12.75
CA LYS A 10 -4.40 1.14 -11.83
C LYS A 10 -5.43 2.16 -11.43
N PHE A 11 -6.68 1.74 -11.38
CA PHE A 11 -7.75 2.40 -10.65
C PHE A 11 -8.17 1.51 -9.49
N ILE A 12 -8.34 2.10 -8.32
CA ILE A 12 -8.76 1.42 -7.10
C ILE A 12 -9.88 2.24 -6.46
N ASP A 13 -11.02 1.60 -6.22
CA ASP A 13 -12.02 2.06 -5.26
C ASP A 13 -11.94 1.16 -4.02
N GLY A 14 -11.80 1.75 -2.84
CA GLY A 14 -11.61 0.94 -1.66
C GLY A 14 -11.82 1.68 -0.34
N ARG A 15 -11.70 0.91 0.73
CA ARG A 15 -11.91 1.38 2.09
C ARG A 15 -10.77 0.99 3.01
N LEU A 16 -10.28 1.96 3.77
CA LEU A 16 -9.38 1.73 4.90
C LEU A 16 -10.21 1.66 6.19
N ILE A 17 -10.25 0.51 6.82
CA ILE A 17 -10.88 0.27 8.11
C ILE A 17 -9.77 0.32 9.15
N ILE A 18 -9.70 1.41 9.90
CA ILE A 18 -8.65 1.71 10.87
C ILE A 18 -9.18 1.42 12.27
N ASP A 19 -8.63 0.39 12.90
CA ASP A 19 -8.88 0.03 14.29
C ASP A 19 -7.67 0.45 15.11
N ASN A 20 -7.83 1.42 16.00
CA ASN A 20 -6.76 1.91 16.86
C ASN A 20 -6.86 1.39 18.30
N GLY A 21 -7.57 0.27 18.51
CA GLY A 21 -7.80 -0.35 19.80
C GLY A 21 -8.87 0.32 20.68
N ARG A 22 -9.29 1.57 20.33
CA ARG A 22 -10.34 2.31 21.06
C ARG A 22 -11.57 2.55 20.21
N ARG A 23 -11.40 2.75 18.94
CA ARG A 23 -12.47 3.02 17.96
C ARG A 23 -12.10 2.49 16.59
N ILE A 24 -13.11 2.16 15.81
CA ILE A 24 -12.99 1.81 14.40
C ILE A 24 -13.45 2.98 13.56
N ARG A 25 -12.68 3.32 12.54
CA ARG A 25 -12.99 4.38 11.58
C ARG A 25 -12.79 3.84 10.17
N THR A 26 -13.73 4.14 9.28
CA THR A 26 -13.65 3.74 7.88
C THR A 26 -13.46 4.97 6.99
N LEU A 27 -12.45 4.95 6.15
CA LEU A 27 -12.21 5.94 5.09
C LEU A 27 -12.50 5.27 3.75
N SER A 28 -13.33 5.90 2.90
CA SER A 28 -13.56 5.45 1.53
C SER A 28 -12.81 6.36 0.57
N MET A 29 -12.14 5.78 -0.41
CA MET A 29 -11.35 6.56 -1.36
C MET A 29 -11.28 5.89 -2.72
N GLU A 30 -11.08 6.73 -3.74
CA GLU A 30 -10.68 6.32 -5.08
C GLU A 30 -9.24 6.72 -5.31
N SER A 31 -8.51 5.89 -6.06
CA SER A 31 -7.10 6.15 -6.38
C SER A 31 -6.80 5.79 -7.82
N TRP A 32 -6.03 6.65 -8.48
CA TRP A 32 -5.48 6.46 -9.82
C TRP A 32 -3.97 6.45 -9.72
N MET A 33 -3.34 5.49 -10.36
CA MET A 33 -1.89 5.29 -10.27
C MET A 33 -1.32 5.00 -11.65
N GLU A 34 -0.18 5.64 -11.96
CA GLU A 34 0.56 5.43 -13.22
C GLU A 34 2.05 5.23 -12.91
N GLY A 35 2.54 4.05 -13.27
CA GLY A 35 3.91 3.64 -12.98
C GLY A 35 4.21 3.70 -11.48
N VAL A 36 5.47 4.00 -11.18
CA VAL A 36 5.97 4.13 -9.79
C VAL A 36 6.01 5.59 -9.32
N THR A 37 5.68 6.53 -10.19
CA THR A 37 5.94 7.96 -9.97
C THR A 37 4.69 8.79 -9.76
N LYS A 38 3.52 8.31 -10.22
CA LYS A 38 2.31 9.12 -10.18
C LYS A 38 1.18 8.39 -9.46
N SER A 39 0.56 9.04 -8.50
CA SER A 39 -0.71 8.59 -7.92
C SER A 39 -1.55 9.77 -7.47
N TYR A 40 -2.85 9.64 -7.62
CA TYR A 40 -3.83 10.58 -7.11
C TYR A 40 -4.88 9.80 -6.33
N SER A 41 -5.23 10.27 -5.12
CA SER A 41 -6.29 9.69 -4.31
C SER A 41 -7.27 10.77 -3.87
N TYR A 42 -8.55 10.42 -3.90
CA TYR A 42 -9.67 11.26 -3.47
C TYR A 42 -10.48 10.54 -2.40
N TYR A 43 -10.60 11.16 -1.22
CA TYR A 43 -11.37 10.62 -0.11
C TYR A 43 -12.84 10.99 -0.24
N LYS A 44 -13.73 9.97 -0.28
CA LYS A 44 -15.17 10.10 -0.46
C LYS A 44 -15.93 10.17 0.87
N ALA A 45 -15.42 9.51 1.90
CA ALA A 45 -16.06 9.39 3.22
C ALA A 45 -15.01 9.13 4.31
N PRO A 46 -15.34 9.43 5.59
CA PRO A 46 -16.56 10.07 6.10
C PRO A 46 -16.62 11.57 5.73
N ALA A 47 -17.71 12.26 6.13
CA ALA A 47 -17.90 13.67 5.79
C ALA A 47 -16.72 14.57 6.18
N ARG A 48 -16.07 14.30 7.31
CA ARG A 48 -14.87 15.03 7.77
C ARG A 48 -13.70 14.92 6.81
N GLU A 49 -13.55 13.82 6.12
CA GLU A 49 -12.40 13.53 5.23
C GLU A 49 -12.74 13.73 3.76
N ARG A 50 -14.06 13.90 3.46
CA ARG A 50 -14.52 14.07 2.07
C ARG A 50 -13.86 15.28 1.42
N GLY A 51 -13.35 15.05 0.21
CA GLY A 51 -12.65 16.10 -0.55
C GLY A 51 -11.16 16.21 -0.22
N THR A 52 -10.66 15.49 0.79
CA THR A 52 -9.21 15.35 0.97
C THR A 52 -8.62 14.68 -0.26
N LYS A 53 -7.51 15.22 -0.75
CA LYS A 53 -6.82 14.73 -1.94
C LYS A 53 -5.35 14.49 -1.62
N MET A 54 -4.80 13.43 -2.17
CA MET A 54 -3.37 13.14 -2.12
C MET A 54 -2.85 13.03 -3.55
N LEU A 55 -1.73 13.66 -3.83
CA LEU A 55 -1.09 13.64 -5.14
C LEU A 55 0.39 13.32 -4.96
N LYS A 56 0.81 12.21 -5.53
CA LYS A 56 2.21 11.86 -5.70
C LYS A 56 2.65 12.20 -7.11
N LEU A 57 3.72 12.95 -7.23
CA LEU A 57 4.46 13.14 -8.49
C LEU A 57 5.94 12.93 -8.18
N ASP A 58 6.52 11.92 -8.78
CA ASP A 58 7.88 11.46 -8.52
C ASP A 58 8.12 11.18 -7.03
N ARG A 59 9.00 11.95 -6.39
CA ARG A 59 9.37 11.83 -4.97
C ARG A 59 8.61 12.82 -4.07
N LYS A 60 7.62 13.53 -4.60
CA LYS A 60 6.85 14.52 -3.86
C LYS A 60 5.44 14.03 -3.63
N LEU A 61 4.99 14.14 -2.39
CA LEU A 61 3.63 13.83 -1.99
C LEU A 61 2.96 15.08 -1.43
N TRP A 62 1.88 15.52 -2.04
CA TRP A 62 1.06 16.61 -1.53
C TRP A 62 -0.25 16.08 -0.96
N MET A 63 -0.71 16.72 0.09
CA MET A 63 -2.05 16.52 0.64
C MET A 63 -2.79 17.85 0.63
N TYR A 64 -4.02 17.83 0.14
CA TYR A 64 -4.97 18.93 0.22
C TYR A 64 -6.10 18.55 1.18
N THR A 65 -6.43 19.46 2.10
CA THR A 65 -7.50 19.28 3.08
C THR A 65 -8.55 20.39 2.89
N PRO A 66 -9.77 20.06 2.44
CA PRO A 66 -10.78 21.08 2.08
C PRO A 66 -11.24 21.92 3.26
N HIS A 67 -11.36 21.35 4.46
CA HIS A 67 -11.81 22.08 5.66
C HIS A 67 -10.89 23.23 6.06
N THR A 68 -9.64 23.19 5.73
CA THR A 68 -8.65 24.23 6.04
C THR A 68 -8.16 24.95 4.80
N ASP A 69 -8.60 24.53 3.62
CA ASP A 69 -8.13 24.96 2.29
C ASP A 69 -6.58 24.96 2.18
N ARG A 70 -5.96 23.96 2.83
CA ARG A 70 -4.49 23.87 2.87
C ARG A 70 -3.97 22.78 1.95
N LYS A 71 -2.97 23.16 1.17
CA LYS A 71 -2.13 22.22 0.43
C LYS A 71 -0.77 22.15 1.14
N ILE A 72 -0.40 20.96 1.59
CA ILE A 72 0.87 20.72 2.28
C ILE A 72 1.70 19.69 1.51
N LEU A 73 3.01 19.89 1.48
CA LEU A 73 3.97 18.91 1.00
C LEU A 73 4.34 17.99 2.17
N ILE A 74 4.08 16.70 2.00
CA ILE A 74 4.51 15.68 2.95
C ILE A 74 5.93 15.26 2.56
N ALA A 75 6.90 15.64 3.36
CA ALA A 75 8.32 15.43 3.06
C ALA A 75 9.14 15.14 4.33
N GLY A 76 10.33 14.59 4.16
CA GLY A 76 11.26 14.31 5.25
C GLY A 76 10.64 13.37 6.30
N HIS A 77 10.71 13.76 7.57
CA HIS A 77 10.19 12.95 8.68
C HIS A 77 8.66 12.76 8.64
N LEU A 78 7.91 13.66 7.97
CA LEU A 78 6.46 13.54 7.82
C LEU A 78 6.07 12.29 7.01
N LEU A 79 6.91 11.85 6.08
CA LEU A 79 6.64 10.63 5.30
C LEU A 79 6.52 9.38 6.18
N ARG A 80 7.23 9.34 7.31
CA ARG A 80 7.18 8.21 8.25
C ARG A 80 6.01 8.25 9.22
N GLN A 81 5.24 9.34 9.22
CA GLN A 81 4.03 9.43 10.06
C GLN A 81 2.91 8.55 9.52
N SER A 82 2.04 8.14 10.42
CA SER A 82 0.83 7.39 10.07
C SER A 82 -0.06 8.15 9.12
N MET A 83 -0.33 7.56 7.96
CA MET A 83 -1.28 8.10 7.01
C MET A 83 -2.69 8.06 7.59
N MET A 84 -3.30 9.22 7.79
CA MET A 84 -4.66 9.35 8.33
C MET A 84 -4.89 8.59 9.65
N GLY A 85 -3.82 8.32 10.43
CA GLY A 85 -3.88 7.57 11.69
C GLY A 85 -4.00 6.05 11.51
N SER A 86 -3.73 5.53 10.33
CA SER A 86 -3.68 4.11 10.01
C SER A 86 -2.36 3.45 10.42
N ASP A 87 -2.22 2.15 10.18
CA ASP A 87 -0.95 1.41 10.28
C ASP A 87 -0.06 1.56 9.03
N LEU A 88 -0.53 2.28 8.03
CA LEU A 88 0.25 2.69 6.87
C LEU A 88 0.92 4.03 7.16
N SER A 89 2.14 4.21 6.69
CA SER A 89 2.81 5.51 6.66
C SER A 89 2.57 6.21 5.31
N TYR A 90 2.83 7.51 5.24
CA TYR A 90 2.85 8.20 3.94
C TYR A 90 3.96 7.66 3.04
N GLU A 91 5.04 7.14 3.61
CA GLU A 91 6.14 6.52 2.88
C GLU A 91 5.70 5.23 2.18
N ASP A 92 4.80 4.43 2.80
CA ASP A 92 4.21 3.25 2.17
C ASP A 92 3.46 3.61 0.87
N MET A 93 2.86 4.80 0.82
CA MET A 93 2.18 5.31 -0.39
C MET A 93 3.16 5.74 -1.49
N MET A 94 4.42 5.95 -1.14
CA MET A 94 5.46 6.33 -2.10
C MET A 94 6.09 5.11 -2.79
N GLU A 95 5.93 3.91 -2.21
CA GLU A 95 6.56 2.70 -2.69
C GLU A 95 5.56 1.81 -3.44
N ASP A 96 5.49 1.96 -4.77
CA ASP A 96 4.71 1.08 -5.66
C ASP A 96 5.62 0.57 -6.80
N GLU A 97 6.56 -0.29 -6.45
CA GLU A 97 7.51 -0.89 -7.38
C GLU A 97 7.27 -2.40 -7.48
N LYS A 98 7.69 -2.99 -8.61
CA LYS A 98 7.78 -4.44 -8.70
C LYS A 98 8.75 -4.98 -7.66
N ILE A 99 8.35 -6.02 -6.96
CA ILE A 99 9.18 -6.68 -5.96
C ILE A 99 10.52 -7.12 -6.58
N SER A 100 10.49 -7.70 -7.79
CA SER A 100 11.69 -8.15 -8.49
C SER A 100 12.65 -7.03 -8.91
N GLU A 101 12.16 -5.80 -9.08
CA GLU A 101 12.98 -4.63 -9.38
C GLU A 101 13.61 -4.04 -8.12
N ALA A 102 12.85 -4.04 -7.01
CA ALA A 102 13.24 -3.43 -5.74
C ALA A 102 14.15 -4.33 -4.88
N TYR A 103 13.98 -5.65 -4.97
CA TYR A 103 14.63 -6.63 -4.09
C TYR A 103 15.31 -7.76 -4.86
N THR A 104 16.33 -8.35 -4.23
CA THR A 104 16.85 -9.67 -4.57
C THR A 104 16.35 -10.67 -3.54
N GLY A 105 15.97 -11.87 -3.97
CA GLY A 105 15.35 -12.86 -3.09
C GLY A 105 16.08 -14.19 -3.09
N ARG A 106 15.99 -14.91 -1.97
CA ARG A 106 16.33 -16.32 -1.84
C ARG A 106 15.16 -17.07 -1.21
N ILE A 107 15.04 -18.35 -1.52
CA ILE A 107 14.12 -19.27 -0.85
C ILE A 107 14.83 -19.78 0.40
N ASP A 108 14.19 -19.65 1.56
CA ASP A 108 14.70 -20.11 2.84
C ASP A 108 14.21 -21.51 3.20
N GLY A 109 13.06 -21.93 2.65
CA GLY A 109 12.44 -23.21 2.89
C GLY A 109 10.94 -23.21 2.64
N GLU A 110 10.25 -24.16 3.26
CA GLU A 110 8.81 -24.32 3.20
C GLU A 110 8.22 -24.30 4.59
N GLU A 111 7.07 -23.67 4.74
CA GLU A 111 6.27 -23.66 5.97
C GLU A 111 4.81 -23.94 5.62
N GLU A 112 4.08 -24.56 6.54
CA GLU A 112 2.64 -24.67 6.44
C GLU A 112 1.97 -23.44 7.02
N MET A 113 1.08 -22.81 6.27
CA MET A 113 0.30 -21.67 6.72
C MET A 113 -1.18 -21.86 6.34
N GLU A 114 -2.06 -21.86 7.35
CA GLU A 114 -3.50 -22.04 7.17
C GLU A 114 -3.85 -23.32 6.36
N GLY A 115 -3.14 -24.43 6.63
CA GLY A 115 -3.33 -25.72 5.95
C GLY A 115 -2.76 -25.78 4.52
N MET A 116 -1.99 -24.76 4.11
CA MET A 116 -1.37 -24.71 2.80
C MET A 116 0.17 -24.71 2.89
N LYS A 117 0.80 -25.50 2.04
CA LYS A 117 2.26 -25.48 1.87
C LYS A 117 2.67 -24.17 1.19
N THR A 118 3.56 -23.41 1.82
CA THR A 118 4.06 -22.13 1.34
C THR A 118 5.57 -22.14 1.20
N LEU A 119 6.09 -21.41 0.22
CA LEU A 119 7.50 -21.07 0.16
C LEU A 119 7.77 -19.84 1.01
N VAL A 120 8.77 -19.93 1.87
CA VAL A 120 9.28 -18.81 2.65
C VAL A 120 10.49 -18.23 1.92
N MET A 121 10.46 -16.91 1.71
CA MET A 121 11.52 -16.21 0.99
C MET A 121 11.97 -14.99 1.79
N THR A 122 13.29 -14.81 1.87
CA THR A 122 13.91 -13.55 2.32
C THR A 122 14.29 -12.71 1.10
N LEU A 123 13.84 -11.48 1.10
CA LEU A 123 14.08 -10.49 0.06
C LEU A 123 14.94 -9.36 0.64
N GLN A 124 16.07 -9.06 0.01
CA GLN A 124 16.98 -8.00 0.41
C GLN A 124 16.86 -6.81 -0.54
N ALA A 125 16.68 -5.61 -0.01
CA ALA A 125 16.57 -4.39 -0.81
C ALA A 125 17.84 -4.15 -1.64
N LYS A 126 17.68 -3.86 -2.92
CA LYS A 126 18.76 -3.50 -3.83
C LYS A 126 19.32 -2.10 -3.57
N ARG A 127 18.52 -1.23 -2.95
CA ARG A 127 18.87 0.17 -2.68
C ARG A 127 18.82 0.47 -1.19
N LYS A 128 19.85 1.14 -0.68
CA LYS A 128 19.93 1.56 0.74
C LYS A 128 18.86 2.61 1.12
N THR A 129 18.25 3.24 0.13
CA THR A 129 17.20 4.26 0.31
C THR A 129 15.80 3.66 0.54
N LYS A 130 15.64 2.35 0.41
CA LYS A 130 14.36 1.69 0.71
C LYS A 130 14.05 1.74 2.21
N THR A 131 12.81 2.01 2.54
CA THR A 131 12.31 2.02 3.93
C THR A 131 12.48 0.66 4.57
N TYR A 132 12.05 -0.38 3.86
CA TYR A 132 12.19 -1.76 4.30
C TYR A 132 13.41 -2.38 3.64
N GLN A 133 14.45 -2.64 4.42
CA GLN A 133 15.71 -3.17 3.90
C GLN A 133 15.65 -4.69 3.69
N MET A 134 14.76 -5.36 4.39
CA MET A 134 14.51 -6.78 4.24
C MET A 134 13.01 -7.06 4.33
N LEU A 135 12.52 -7.96 3.47
CA LEU A 135 11.19 -8.54 3.59
C LEU A 135 11.32 -10.04 3.79
N LYS A 136 10.47 -10.63 4.64
CA LYS A 136 10.22 -12.07 4.68
C LYS A 136 8.81 -12.32 4.19
N ILE A 137 8.65 -13.11 3.14
CA ILE A 137 7.35 -13.34 2.52
C ILE A 137 7.00 -14.83 2.47
N TRP A 138 5.73 -15.12 2.61
CA TRP A 138 5.14 -16.46 2.46
C TRP A 138 4.32 -16.48 1.18
N VAL A 139 4.65 -17.38 0.29
CA VAL A 139 4.12 -17.42 -1.07
C VAL A 139 3.48 -18.78 -1.36
N ASP A 140 2.25 -18.77 -1.89
CA ASP A 140 1.68 -19.97 -2.52
C ASP A 140 2.48 -20.26 -3.80
N PRO A 141 3.20 -21.40 -3.89
CA PRO A 141 4.07 -21.68 -5.02
C PRO A 141 3.31 -21.96 -6.32
N ILE A 142 2.06 -22.42 -6.23
CA ILE A 142 1.23 -22.77 -7.38
C ILE A 142 0.60 -21.51 -7.96
N LYS A 143 -0.09 -20.74 -7.14
CA LYS A 143 -0.79 -19.51 -7.54
C LYS A 143 0.15 -18.32 -7.68
N LYS A 144 1.37 -18.40 -7.14
CA LYS A 144 2.37 -17.32 -7.13
C LYS A 144 1.84 -16.03 -6.50
N ILE A 145 1.10 -16.19 -5.38
CA ILE A 145 0.53 -15.09 -4.59
C ILE A 145 1.22 -15.02 -3.23
N VAL A 146 1.35 -13.78 -2.70
CA VAL A 146 1.89 -13.52 -1.36
C VAL A 146 0.76 -13.65 -0.34
N LEU A 147 0.93 -14.44 0.70
CA LEU A 147 -0.08 -14.64 1.75
C LEU A 147 0.23 -13.80 2.99
N LYS A 148 1.52 -13.62 3.28
CA LYS A 148 2.01 -12.84 4.41
C LYS A 148 3.32 -12.17 4.04
N GLU A 149 3.53 -10.98 4.59
CA GLU A 149 4.79 -10.22 4.49
C GLU A 149 5.16 -9.65 5.85
N GLU A 150 6.41 -9.78 6.19
CA GLU A 150 7.06 -9.11 7.31
C GLU A 150 8.12 -8.16 6.74
N ALA A 151 8.04 -6.88 7.13
CA ALA A 151 8.94 -5.85 6.63
C ALA A 151 9.84 -5.32 7.75
N TYR A 152 11.14 -5.33 7.51
CA TYR A 152 12.17 -5.07 8.50
C TYR A 152 13.01 -3.84 8.17
N ALA A 153 13.37 -3.11 9.21
CA ALA A 153 14.37 -2.05 9.15
C ALA A 153 15.78 -2.62 8.89
N LYS A 154 16.72 -1.74 8.56
CA LYS A 154 18.15 -2.08 8.44
C LYS A 154 18.74 -2.70 9.73
N SER A 155 18.20 -2.34 10.89
CA SER A 155 18.60 -2.88 12.20
C SER A 155 18.10 -4.31 12.45
N GLY A 156 17.29 -4.88 11.55
CA GLY A 156 16.63 -6.16 11.77
C GLY A 156 15.33 -6.05 12.58
N LYS A 157 14.90 -4.83 12.99
CA LYS A 157 13.65 -4.65 13.71
C LYS A 157 12.45 -4.82 12.77
N LEU A 158 11.49 -5.66 13.16
CA LEU A 158 10.22 -5.81 12.46
C LEU A 158 9.40 -4.52 12.59
N LEU A 159 9.03 -3.94 11.46
CA LEU A 159 8.28 -2.68 11.39
C LEU A 159 6.83 -2.88 10.99
N LYS A 160 6.56 -3.77 10.03
CA LYS A 160 5.22 -4.04 9.50
C LYS A 160 4.97 -5.53 9.36
N LEU A 161 3.73 -5.90 9.58
CA LEU A 161 3.19 -7.21 9.28
C LEU A 161 1.97 -7.02 8.37
N ILE A 162 1.96 -7.71 7.22
CA ILE A 162 0.89 -7.61 6.24
C ILE A 162 0.36 -9.00 5.93
N HIS A 163 -0.96 -9.17 5.99
CA HIS A 163 -1.63 -10.38 5.51
C HIS A 163 -2.46 -10.05 4.28
N PHE A 164 -2.33 -10.89 3.27
CA PHE A 164 -3.07 -10.79 2.01
C PHE A 164 -4.15 -11.87 2.00
N LYS A 165 -5.41 -11.46 1.86
CA LYS A 165 -6.56 -12.35 2.03
C LYS A 165 -7.57 -12.19 0.90
N GLU A 166 -8.46 -13.18 0.78
CA GLU A 166 -9.62 -13.11 -0.12
C GLU A 166 -9.21 -12.83 -1.56
N TYR A 167 -8.26 -13.61 -2.10
CA TYR A 167 -7.81 -13.46 -3.48
C TYR A 167 -8.95 -13.71 -4.46
N ARG A 168 -9.09 -12.81 -5.42
CA ARG A 168 -10.04 -12.94 -6.52
C ARG A 168 -9.33 -12.77 -7.87
N LYS A 169 -9.93 -13.34 -8.91
CA LYS A 169 -9.47 -13.12 -10.27
C LYS A 169 -9.95 -11.75 -10.75
N VAL A 170 -9.01 -10.94 -11.24
CA VAL A 170 -9.25 -9.68 -11.92
C VAL A 170 -8.47 -9.77 -13.23
N ASP A 171 -9.18 -9.84 -14.35
CA ASP A 171 -8.59 -10.18 -15.66
C ASP A 171 -7.75 -11.46 -15.59
N ASN A 172 -6.47 -11.39 -15.92
CA ASN A 172 -5.51 -12.49 -15.86
C ASN A 172 -4.65 -12.50 -14.60
N ARG A 173 -5.08 -11.81 -13.53
CA ARG A 173 -4.35 -11.62 -12.27
C ARG A 173 -5.14 -12.19 -11.10
N LEU A 174 -4.43 -12.67 -10.09
CA LEU A 174 -4.99 -12.97 -8.78
C LEU A 174 -4.63 -11.81 -7.85
N PHE A 175 -5.63 -11.04 -7.45
CA PHE A 175 -5.42 -9.87 -6.60
C PHE A 175 -6.13 -10.02 -5.25
N PRO A 176 -5.49 -9.66 -4.10
CA PRO A 176 -6.13 -9.75 -2.80
C PRO A 176 -7.26 -8.72 -2.70
N ARG A 177 -8.45 -9.16 -2.32
CA ARG A 177 -9.55 -8.25 -2.00
C ARG A 177 -9.35 -7.52 -0.68
N LYS A 178 -8.47 -8.08 0.18
CA LYS A 178 -8.25 -7.60 1.53
C LYS A 178 -6.79 -7.71 1.90
N MET A 179 -6.25 -6.61 2.42
CA MET A 179 -4.92 -6.56 3.04
C MET A 179 -5.07 -6.07 4.47
N ILE A 180 -4.40 -6.74 5.41
CA ILE A 180 -4.42 -6.38 6.83
C ILE A 180 -3.02 -5.95 7.22
N PHE A 181 -2.88 -4.70 7.61
CA PHE A 181 -1.62 -4.08 8.04
C PHE A 181 -1.58 -3.95 9.56
N ARG A 182 -0.41 -4.24 10.12
CA ARG A 182 -0.08 -3.93 11.51
C ARG A 182 1.26 -3.20 11.55
N ASP A 183 1.27 -2.05 12.19
CA ASP A 183 2.48 -1.32 12.54
C ASP A 183 3.03 -1.93 13.83
N MET A 184 4.17 -2.62 13.74
CA MET A 184 4.75 -3.35 14.86
C MET A 184 5.41 -2.43 15.91
N LEU A 185 5.36 -1.11 15.68
CA LEU A 185 5.76 -0.08 16.66
C LEU A 185 4.57 0.43 17.47
N LYS A 186 3.36 -0.02 17.15
CA LYS A 186 2.10 0.33 17.84
C LYS A 186 1.50 -0.90 18.50
N GLU A 187 0.78 -0.66 19.58
CA GLU A 187 0.03 -1.71 20.27
C GLU A 187 -1.45 -1.66 19.93
N ASN A 188 -2.06 -2.82 19.79
CA ASN A 188 -3.51 -2.99 19.62
C ASN A 188 -4.09 -2.21 18.42
N THR A 189 -3.30 -2.00 17.36
CA THR A 189 -3.76 -1.35 16.14
C THR A 189 -3.79 -2.31 14.97
N LYS A 190 -4.70 -2.05 14.05
CA LYS A 190 -4.85 -2.82 12.81
C LYS A 190 -5.55 -1.96 11.76
N THR A 191 -5.02 -1.94 10.57
CA THR A 191 -5.68 -1.33 9.41
C THR A 191 -6.00 -2.39 8.37
N THR A 192 -7.26 -2.47 7.98
CA THR A 192 -7.70 -3.34 6.88
C THR A 192 -7.98 -2.48 5.66
N TYR A 193 -7.28 -2.76 4.56
CA TYR A 193 -7.61 -2.20 3.26
C TYR A 193 -8.49 -3.20 2.51
N MET A 194 -9.72 -2.79 2.21
CA MET A 194 -10.66 -3.53 1.37
C MET A 194 -10.66 -2.91 -0.02
N PHE A 195 -10.36 -3.71 -1.02
CA PHE A 195 -10.44 -3.32 -2.43
C PHE A 195 -11.83 -3.68 -2.95
N ASP A 196 -12.72 -2.71 -3.01
CA ASP A 196 -14.09 -2.90 -3.48
C ASP A 196 -14.09 -3.09 -5.00
N GLU A 197 -13.34 -2.25 -5.72
CA GLU A 197 -13.04 -2.38 -7.14
C GLU A 197 -11.56 -2.16 -7.41
N ILE A 198 -11.00 -2.92 -8.34
CA ILE A 198 -9.70 -2.66 -8.93
C ILE A 198 -9.77 -2.92 -10.43
N ARG A 199 -9.20 -2.02 -11.21
CA ARG A 199 -9.01 -2.13 -12.65
C ARG A 199 -7.55 -1.89 -12.98
N PHE A 200 -6.99 -2.76 -13.81
CA PHE A 200 -5.62 -2.68 -14.29
C PHE A 200 -5.60 -2.17 -15.74
N ASP A 201 -4.46 -1.64 -16.13
CA ASP A 201 -4.16 -1.22 -17.50
C ASP A 201 -5.23 -0.26 -18.06
N VAL A 202 -5.71 0.65 -17.19
CA VAL A 202 -6.73 1.65 -17.50
C VAL A 202 -6.12 2.90 -18.11
N ASP A 203 -6.88 3.56 -18.98
CA ASP A 203 -6.53 4.90 -19.46
C ASP A 203 -6.86 5.94 -18.35
N ILE A 204 -5.87 6.73 -17.94
CA ILE A 204 -6.01 7.72 -16.87
C ILE A 204 -5.79 9.11 -17.47
N PRO A 205 -6.82 9.99 -17.49
CA PRO A 205 -6.67 11.35 -17.95
C PRO A 205 -5.54 12.10 -17.20
N SER A 206 -4.68 12.78 -17.93
CA SER A 206 -3.50 13.48 -17.39
C SER A 206 -3.84 14.53 -16.32
N LYS A 207 -5.07 15.05 -16.31
CA LYS A 207 -5.57 15.98 -15.28
C LYS A 207 -5.41 15.43 -13.85
N TYR A 208 -5.47 14.11 -13.66
CA TYR A 208 -5.31 13.49 -12.34
C TYR A 208 -3.89 13.64 -11.79
N PHE A 209 -2.91 13.83 -12.65
CA PHE A 209 -1.50 13.95 -12.28
C PHE A 209 -0.97 15.39 -12.41
N SER A 210 -1.84 16.36 -12.17
CA SER A 210 -1.48 17.79 -12.15
C SER A 210 -1.75 18.39 -10.77
N GLN A 211 -0.89 19.30 -10.32
CA GLN A 211 -1.10 20.01 -9.04
C GLN A 211 -2.38 20.86 -9.03
N SER A 212 -2.93 21.21 -10.20
CA SER A 212 -4.21 21.92 -10.30
C SER A 212 -5.39 21.11 -9.76
N ILE A 213 -5.31 19.76 -9.77
CA ILE A 213 -6.37 18.90 -9.22
C ILE A 213 -6.52 19.05 -7.69
N LEU A 214 -5.48 19.53 -7.01
CA LEU A 214 -5.51 19.79 -5.56
C LEU A 214 -6.30 21.07 -5.24
N LYS A 215 -6.45 21.97 -6.20
CA LYS A 215 -7.30 23.14 -6.08
C LYS A 215 -8.70 22.74 -6.57
N ARG A 216 -9.68 22.62 -5.66
CA ARG A 216 -11.10 22.30 -5.92
C ARG A 216 -11.39 21.05 -6.76
#